data_c608f327553f21721ba04b8ecbeff2bd
#
_entry.id   c608f327553f21721ba04b8ecbeff2bd
#
_cell.length_a   1.000
_cell.length_b   1.000
_cell.length_c   1.000
_cell.angle_alpha   90.00
_cell.angle_beta   90.00
_cell.angle_gamma   90.00
#
_symmetry.space_group_name_H-M   'P 1'
#
loop_
_entity.id
_entity.type
_entity.pdbx_description
1 polymer ?
#
loop_
_entity_poly.entity_id
_entity_poly.type
_entity_poly.pdbx_seq_one_letter_code
_entity_poly.pdbx_strand_id
1 'polypeptide(L)' 'MKMAANETELRNALKEKTQEITIVTSYADKVMNRYKAELTTKINYSMIAMLPPLKLGLANYLKFYKVQLYTAGRLVIERR' A
#
# COMPACT_ATOMS: atom_id res chain seq x y z
N MET A 1 -9.88 7.65 7.53
CA MET A 1 -9.74 6.35 6.86
C MET A 1 -10.30 6.42 5.44
N LYS A 2 -9.56 5.92 4.49
CA LYS A 2 -10.01 5.85 3.09
C LYS A 2 -10.28 4.39 2.71
N MET A 3 -11.26 4.19 1.83
CA MET A 3 -11.56 2.87 1.28
C MET A 3 -11.21 2.86 -0.20
N ALA A 4 -10.66 1.75 -0.67
CA ALA A 4 -10.30 1.57 -2.07
C ALA A 4 -10.77 0.21 -2.57
N ALA A 5 -11.53 0.20 -3.65
CA ALA A 5 -12.03 -1.03 -4.27
C ALA A 5 -11.38 -1.29 -5.63
N ASN A 6 -10.55 -0.40 -6.11
CA ASN A 6 -9.85 -0.54 -7.37
C ASN A 6 -8.53 0.23 -7.35
N GLU A 7 -7.74 0.07 -8.41
CA GLU A 7 -6.42 0.69 -8.49
C GLU A 7 -6.50 2.21 -8.49
N THR A 8 -7.47 2.80 -9.16
CA THR A 8 -7.60 4.25 -9.22
C THR A 8 -7.84 4.83 -7.84
N GLU A 9 -8.75 4.24 -7.07
CA GLU A 9 -9.05 4.69 -5.72
C GLU A 9 -7.84 4.51 -4.80
N LEU A 10 -7.16 3.37 -4.90
CA LEU A 10 -5.97 3.14 -4.09
C LEU A 10 -4.87 4.14 -4.43
N ARG A 11 -4.63 4.36 -5.71
CA ARG A 11 -3.60 5.30 -6.14
C ARG A 11 -3.88 6.72 -5.64
N ASN A 12 -5.14 7.14 -5.70
CA ASN A 12 -5.51 8.46 -5.19
C ASN A 12 -5.29 8.57 -3.68
N ALA A 13 -5.67 7.54 -2.93
CA ALA A 13 -5.47 7.53 -1.48
C ALA A 13 -3.97 7.58 -1.13
N LEU A 14 -3.15 6.88 -1.88
CA LEU A 14 -1.70 6.87 -1.66
C LEU A 14 -1.09 8.24 -1.98
N LYS A 15 -1.55 8.90 -3.04
CA LYS A 15 -1.06 10.24 -3.40
C LYS A 15 -1.43 11.27 -2.34
N GLU A 16 -2.56 11.08 -1.67
CA GLU A 16 -3.00 11.98 -0.60
C GLU A 16 -2.28 11.71 0.71
N LYS A 17 -1.39 10.72 0.75
CA LYS A 17 -0.63 10.32 1.93
C LYS A 17 -1.55 9.96 3.10
N THR A 18 -2.65 9.29 2.79
CA THR A 18 -3.63 8.87 3.79
C THR A 18 -2.97 7.96 4.83
N GLN A 19 -3.25 8.20 6.11
CA GLN A 19 -2.65 7.45 7.20
C GLN A 19 -3.08 5.99 7.22
N GLU A 20 -4.34 5.71 6.96
CA GLU A 20 -4.89 4.37 6.97
C GLU A 20 -5.81 4.17 5.77
N ILE A 21 -5.58 3.09 5.02
CA ILE A 21 -6.36 2.77 3.83
C ILE A 21 -6.93 1.36 3.98
N THR A 22 -8.23 1.21 3.77
CA THR A 22 -8.89 -0.09 3.74
C THR A 22 -9.16 -0.46 2.29
N ILE A 23 -8.53 -1.53 1.83
CA ILE A 23 -8.74 -2.05 0.48
C ILE A 23 -9.76 -3.17 0.59
N VAL A 24 -10.81 -3.10 -0.22
CA VAL A 24 -11.94 -4.03 -0.11
C VAL A 24 -12.12 -4.82 -1.40
N THR A 25 -13.00 -5.83 -1.35
CA THR A 25 -13.33 -6.74 -2.45
C THR A 25 -12.15 -7.62 -2.86
N SER A 26 -12.26 -8.31 -3.99
CA SER A 26 -11.18 -9.16 -4.49
C SER A 26 -9.92 -8.37 -4.83
N TYR A 27 -10.03 -7.05 -4.96
CA TYR A 27 -8.86 -6.21 -5.18
C TYR A 27 -7.89 -6.25 -3.98
N ALA A 28 -8.42 -6.38 -2.77
CA ALA A 28 -7.59 -6.52 -1.57
C ALA A 28 -6.66 -7.74 -1.69
N ASP A 29 -7.19 -8.86 -2.16
CA ASP A 29 -6.41 -10.07 -2.36
C ASP A 29 -5.36 -9.90 -3.45
N LYS A 30 -5.71 -9.23 -4.53
CA LYS A 30 -4.77 -8.94 -5.61
C LYS A 30 -3.60 -8.09 -5.13
N VAL A 31 -3.90 -7.05 -4.36
CA VAL A 31 -2.87 -6.16 -3.83
C VAL A 31 -1.97 -6.92 -2.86
N MET A 32 -2.56 -7.70 -1.97
CA MET A 32 -1.77 -8.47 -1.02
C MET A 32 -0.84 -9.46 -1.71
N ASN A 33 -1.35 -10.18 -2.71
CA ASN A 33 -0.54 -11.16 -3.44
C ASN A 33 0.57 -10.49 -4.25
N ARG A 34 0.29 -9.38 -4.89
CA ARG A 34 1.25 -8.71 -5.77
C ARG A 34 2.28 -7.91 -5.01
N TYR A 35 1.88 -7.26 -3.93
CA TYR A 35 2.74 -6.31 -3.21
C TYR A 35 3.07 -6.77 -1.79
N LYS A 36 2.98 -8.06 -1.53
CA LYS A 36 3.26 -8.61 -0.21
C LYS A 36 4.65 -8.20 0.30
N ALA A 37 5.66 -8.27 -0.56
CA ALA A 37 7.02 -7.94 -0.16
C ALA A 37 7.12 -6.47 0.29
N GLU A 38 6.53 -5.55 -0.45
CA GLU A 38 6.57 -4.13 -0.14
C GLU A 38 5.84 -3.80 1.16
N LEU A 39 4.76 -4.52 1.43
CA LEU A 39 3.92 -4.26 2.59
C LEU A 39 4.40 -4.94 3.87
N THR A 40 5.13 -6.05 3.75
CA THR A 40 5.55 -6.84 4.91
C THR A 40 7.03 -6.69 5.25
N THR A 41 7.87 -6.27 4.31
CA THR A 41 9.29 -6.09 4.54
C THR A 41 9.52 -4.89 5.45
N LYS A 42 10.40 -5.06 6.45
CA LYS A 42 10.82 -3.94 7.29
C LYS A 42 11.80 -3.08 6.51
N ILE A 43 11.29 -1.98 5.98
CA ILE A 43 12.12 -1.01 5.25
C ILE A 43 12.23 0.23 6.12
N ASN A 44 13.46 0.66 6.42
CA ASN A 44 13.64 1.92 7.14
C ASN A 44 13.60 3.10 6.16
N TYR A 45 13.38 4.30 6.70
CA TYR A 45 13.26 5.49 5.86
C TYR A 45 14.52 5.79 5.05
N SER A 46 15.69 5.44 5.57
CA SER A 46 16.94 5.64 4.84
C SER A 46 16.96 4.86 3.55
N MET A 47 16.50 3.61 3.59
CA MET A 47 16.45 2.78 2.38
C MET A 47 15.43 3.33 1.38
N ILE A 48 14.31 3.83 1.86
CA ILE A 48 13.29 4.42 0.97
C ILE A 48 13.85 5.66 0.29
N ALA A 49 14.55 6.50 1.03
CA ALA A 49 15.14 7.72 0.49
C ALA A 49 16.21 7.46 -0.56
N MET A 50 16.87 6.31 -0.51
CA MET A 50 17.89 5.93 -1.48
C MET A 50 17.32 5.34 -2.76
N LEU A 51 16.05 5.01 -2.79
CA LEU A 51 15.42 4.47 -3.99
C LEU A 51 15.31 5.58 -5.04
N PRO A 52 15.67 5.29 -6.30
CA PRO A 52 15.53 6.31 -7.34
C PRO A 52 14.08 6.73 -7.47
N PRO A 53 13.80 8.03 -7.66
CA PRO A 53 12.44 8.50 -7.86
C PRO A 53 11.88 8.12 -9.24
N LEU A 54 12.34 7.01 -9.78
CA LEU A 54 11.96 6.54 -11.10
C LEU A 54 10.60 5.86 -10.99
N LYS A 55 9.63 6.42 -11.64
CA LYS A 55 8.28 5.86 -11.79
C LYS A 55 7.61 5.60 -10.44
N LEU A 56 6.74 6.48 -10.09
CA LEU A 56 5.86 6.33 -8.93
C LEU A 56 4.79 5.29 -9.24
N GLY A 57 5.22 4.02 -9.32
CA GLY A 57 4.28 2.91 -9.40
C GLY A 57 3.69 2.61 -8.03
N LEU A 58 2.63 1.81 -8.00
CA LEU A 58 1.98 1.44 -6.75
C LEU A 58 2.97 0.84 -5.75
N ALA A 59 3.91 0.02 -6.22
CA ALA A 59 4.89 -0.61 -5.35
C ALA A 59 5.69 0.43 -4.55
N ASN A 60 6.08 1.53 -5.19
CA ASN A 60 6.85 2.58 -4.52
C ASN A 60 6.03 3.29 -3.46
N TYR A 61 4.76 3.55 -3.72
CA TYR A 61 3.87 4.14 -2.72
C TYR A 61 3.66 3.18 -1.55
N LEU A 62 3.46 1.90 -1.85
CA LEU A 62 3.15 0.91 -0.82
C LEU A 62 4.34 0.63 0.10
N LYS A 63 5.56 0.94 -0.31
CA LYS A 63 6.72 0.81 0.57
C LYS A 63 6.63 1.71 1.81
N PHE A 64 5.85 2.78 1.74
CA PHE A 64 5.61 3.66 2.87
C PHE A 64 4.53 3.15 3.81
N TYR A 65 3.93 1.99 3.50
CA TYR A 65 2.83 1.42 4.26
C TYR A 65 3.19 0.03 4.78
N LYS A 66 2.46 -0.41 5.78
CA LYS A 66 2.58 -1.75 6.34
C LYS A 66 1.20 -2.37 6.47
N VAL A 67 1.14 -3.70 6.50
CA VAL A 67 -0.13 -4.39 6.71
C VAL A 67 -0.52 -4.26 8.18
N GLN A 68 -1.70 -3.71 8.42
CA GLN A 68 -2.28 -3.64 9.76
C GLN A 68 -3.19 -4.84 10.01
N LEU A 69 -4.00 -5.20 9.02
CA LEU A 69 -4.92 -6.31 9.09
C LEU A 69 -5.17 -6.85 7.70
N TYR A 70 -5.17 -8.16 7.55
CA TYR A 70 -5.55 -8.79 6.29
C TYR A 70 -6.47 -9.96 6.52
N THR A 71 -7.64 -9.93 5.87
CA THR A 71 -8.56 -11.05 5.77
C THR A 71 -8.99 -11.16 4.31
N ALA A 72 -9.58 -12.28 3.93
CA ALA A 72 -10.04 -12.46 2.56
C ALA A 72 -10.99 -11.31 2.17
N GLY A 73 -10.67 -10.62 1.09
CA GLY A 73 -11.49 -9.51 0.60
C GLY A 73 -11.34 -8.20 1.39
N ARG A 74 -10.41 -8.13 2.35
CA ARG A 74 -10.20 -6.89 3.10
C ARG A 74 -8.74 -6.78 3.56
N LEU A 75 -8.10 -5.73 3.13
CA LEU A 75 -6.71 -5.43 3.52
C LEU A 75 -6.65 -4.02 4.09
N VAL A 76 -6.21 -3.90 5.33
CA VAL A 76 -6.01 -2.59 5.95
C VAL A 76 -4.51 -2.33 6.01
N ILE A 77 -4.09 -1.23 5.41
CA ILE A 77 -2.69 -0.80 5.44
C ILE A 77 -2.59 0.52 6.18
N GLU A 78 -1.49 0.70 6.87
CA GLU A 78 -1.24 1.90 7.66
C GLU A 78 0.12 2.46 7.28
N ARG A 79 0.23 3.78 7.23
CA ARG A 79 1.48 4.46 6.91
C ARG A 79 2.52 4.18 8.00
N ARG A 80 3.73 3.83 7.56
CA ARG A 80 4.84 3.56 8.46
C ARG A 80 5.29 4.78 9.24
#